data_142af8d710dc53546140cba5f5c54091
#
_entry.id   142af8d710dc53546140cba5f5c54091
#
_cell.length_a   1.000
_cell.length_b   1.000
_cell.length_c   1.000
_cell.angle_alpha   90.00
_cell.angle_beta   90.00
_cell.angle_gamma   90.00
#
_symmetry.space_group_name_H-M   'P 1'
#
loop_
_entity.id
_entity.type
_entity.pdbx_description
1 polymer ?
#
loop_
_entity_poly.entity_id
_entity_poly.type
_entity_poly.pdbx_seq_one_letter_code
_entity_poly.pdbx_strand_id
1 'polypeptide(L)'
;IRGIFFILSVTSDNIRVSMASYNHKDIESKWQKFWEEEKLYATQTDSSKKKWYGLVEFPYPSGVGLHVGHVRSYTGMDIIARKRRAEGYEVLFPIGWDTFGLPAENYAIKTGIHPSITTKENVDTFRRQPKECGFSLDWDREVTTSDPEYYKWTQWIFLQMYLKGLAY
;
A
#
# COMPACT_ATOMS: atom_id res chain seq x y z
N ILE A 1 -25.27 -8.15 -7.19
CA ILE A 1 -26.72 -8.05 -6.93
C ILE A 1 -26.92 -6.64 -6.41
N ARG A 2 -27.53 -5.76 -7.22
CA ARG A 2 -27.84 -4.38 -6.85
C ARG A 2 -29.12 -4.40 -6.02
N GLY A 3 -29.02 -4.12 -4.73
CA GLY A 3 -30.18 -3.80 -3.89
C GLY A 3 -30.55 -2.32 -4.08
N ILE A 4 -31.61 -2.06 -4.84
CA ILE A 4 -32.22 -0.73 -4.94
C ILE A 4 -33.23 -0.64 -3.81
N PHE A 5 -32.96 0.15 -2.80
CA PHE A 5 -33.96 0.48 -1.77
C PHE A 5 -34.81 1.65 -2.26
N PHE A 6 -36.09 1.41 -2.51
CA PHE A 6 -37.09 2.46 -2.75
C PHE A 6 -37.74 2.83 -1.42
N ILE A 7 -37.62 4.09 -1.04
CA ILE A 7 -38.44 4.66 0.02
C ILE A 7 -39.61 5.39 -0.67
N LEU A 8 -40.81 4.81 -0.57
CA LEU A 8 -42.04 5.42 -1.04
C LEU A 8 -42.60 6.33 0.07
N SER A 9 -42.55 7.63 -0.12
CA SER A 9 -43.32 8.61 0.64
C SER A 9 -44.54 8.98 -0.18
N VAL A 10 -45.73 8.59 0.26
CA VAL A 10 -47.01 8.90 -0.36
C VAL A 10 -47.58 10.18 0.26
N THR A 11 -47.39 11.32 -0.39
CA THR A 11 -48.26 12.50 -0.23
C THR A 11 -48.93 12.77 -1.59
N SER A 12 -50.25 12.99 -1.57
CA SER A 12 -51.06 13.24 -2.75
C SER A 12 -50.45 14.42 -3.55
N ASP A 13 -50.20 14.21 -4.81
CA ASP A 13 -49.70 15.15 -5.80
C ASP A 13 -48.16 15.25 -5.93
N ASN A 14 -47.61 14.32 -6.66
CA ASN A 14 -46.22 14.22 -7.16
C ASN A 14 -45.32 13.24 -6.38
N ILE A 15 -45.22 12.03 -6.91
CA ILE A 15 -44.15 11.09 -6.55
C ILE A 15 -42.84 11.68 -7.08
N ARG A 16 -42.10 12.41 -6.24
CA ARG A 16 -40.71 12.73 -6.49
C ARG A 16 -39.87 11.57 -5.93
N VAL A 17 -39.41 10.67 -6.79
CA VAL A 17 -38.34 9.73 -6.44
C VAL A 17 -37.08 10.56 -6.30
N SER A 18 -36.73 10.94 -5.08
CA SER A 18 -35.40 11.48 -4.80
C SER A 18 -34.42 10.30 -4.83
N MET A 19 -33.76 10.14 -5.97
CA MET A 19 -32.57 9.28 -5.98
C MET A 19 -31.50 10.01 -5.16
N ALA A 20 -31.21 9.53 -3.97
CA ALA A 20 -30.06 10.00 -3.21
C ALA A 20 -28.82 9.84 -4.09
N SER A 21 -28.17 10.95 -4.38
CA SER A 21 -26.95 10.94 -5.18
C SER A 21 -25.89 10.07 -4.47
N TYR A 22 -25.42 9.02 -5.13
CA TYR A 22 -24.32 8.20 -4.61
C TYR A 22 -23.05 9.04 -4.55
N ASN A 23 -22.63 9.42 -3.33
CA ASN A 23 -21.37 10.11 -3.10
C ASN A 23 -20.25 9.11 -2.81
N HIS A 24 -19.52 8.73 -3.84
CA HIS A 24 -18.43 7.78 -3.71
C HIS A 24 -17.34 8.25 -2.75
N LYS A 25 -17.02 9.53 -2.71
CA LYS A 25 -15.96 10.09 -1.86
C LYS A 25 -16.22 9.88 -0.36
N ASP A 26 -17.46 10.10 0.08
CA ASP A 26 -17.83 9.91 1.48
C ASP A 26 -17.81 8.43 1.84
N ILE A 27 -18.26 7.57 0.93
CA ILE A 27 -18.30 6.12 1.14
C ILE A 27 -16.89 5.53 1.16
N GLU A 28 -16.05 5.90 0.21
CA GLU A 28 -14.66 5.45 0.13
C GLU A 28 -13.88 5.87 1.38
N SER A 29 -13.93 7.14 1.77
CA SER A 29 -13.24 7.67 2.94
C SER A 29 -13.70 6.97 4.24
N LYS A 30 -15.01 6.70 4.38
CA LYS A 30 -15.55 5.97 5.52
C LYS A 30 -14.96 4.57 5.64
N TRP A 31 -14.93 3.83 4.52
CA TRP A 31 -14.47 2.45 4.55
C TRP A 31 -12.95 2.33 4.65
N GLN A 32 -12.19 3.21 4.03
CA GLN A 32 -10.73 3.26 4.16
C GLN A 32 -10.34 3.50 5.62
N LYS A 33 -10.98 4.47 6.27
CA LYS A 33 -10.78 4.74 7.70
C LYS A 33 -11.11 3.52 8.56
N PHE A 34 -12.25 2.86 8.33
CA PHE A 34 -12.63 1.66 9.04
C PHE A 34 -11.59 0.53 8.88
N TRP A 35 -11.11 0.28 7.66
CA TRP A 35 -10.10 -0.76 7.40
C TRP A 35 -8.78 -0.48 8.11
N GLU A 36 -8.39 0.78 8.22
CA GLU A 36 -7.17 1.19 8.92
C GLU A 36 -7.32 1.06 10.45
N GLU A 37 -8.42 1.53 11.02
CA GLU A 37 -8.71 1.46 12.46
C GLU A 37 -8.82 0.01 12.96
N GLU A 38 -9.52 -0.84 12.20
CA GLU A 38 -9.68 -2.26 12.52
C GLU A 38 -8.49 -3.13 12.10
N LYS A 39 -7.45 -2.54 11.49
CA LYS A 39 -6.27 -3.26 10.99
C LYS A 39 -6.64 -4.48 10.15
N LEU A 40 -7.66 -4.34 9.31
CA LEU A 40 -8.33 -5.45 8.64
C LEU A 40 -7.40 -6.29 7.76
N TYR A 41 -6.30 -5.69 7.31
CA TYR A 41 -5.33 -6.33 6.42
C TYR A 41 -4.01 -6.72 7.11
N ALA A 42 -3.90 -6.49 8.42
CA ALA A 42 -2.72 -6.88 9.19
C ALA A 42 -2.60 -8.40 9.29
N THR A 43 -1.41 -8.91 9.01
CA THR A 43 -1.11 -10.34 8.99
C THR A 43 -0.83 -10.88 10.40
N GLN A 44 -1.50 -11.97 10.77
CA GLN A 44 -1.27 -12.64 12.04
C GLN A 44 -0.17 -13.70 11.90
N THR A 45 0.94 -13.52 12.62
CA THR A 45 2.12 -14.41 12.51
C THR A 45 1.80 -15.83 12.95
N ASP A 46 1.06 -15.98 14.04
CA ASP A 46 0.74 -17.25 14.70
C ASP A 46 -0.61 -17.85 14.26
N SER A 47 -1.16 -17.36 13.15
CA SER A 47 -2.40 -17.90 12.59
C SER A 47 -2.22 -19.35 12.15
N SER A 48 -3.21 -20.20 12.48
CA SER A 48 -3.31 -21.57 11.99
C SER A 48 -3.80 -21.70 10.56
N LYS A 49 -4.22 -20.58 9.96
CA LYS A 49 -4.70 -20.51 8.57
C LYS A 49 -3.56 -20.84 7.60
N LYS A 50 -3.93 -21.38 6.44
CA LYS A 50 -2.99 -21.56 5.34
C LYS A 50 -2.40 -20.20 4.93
N LYS A 51 -1.08 -20.08 4.88
CA LYS A 51 -0.38 -18.83 4.59
C LYS A 51 -0.29 -18.58 3.08
N TRP A 52 -0.44 -17.32 2.70
CA TRP A 52 -0.20 -16.86 1.34
C TRP A 52 0.56 -15.53 1.38
N TYR A 53 1.56 -15.41 0.51
CA TYR A 53 2.42 -14.24 0.41
C TYR A 53 2.30 -13.62 -0.98
N GLY A 54 1.88 -12.36 -1.04
CA GLY A 54 1.87 -11.55 -2.25
C GLY A 54 2.95 -10.48 -2.18
N LEU A 55 3.73 -10.35 -3.25
CA LEU A 55 4.79 -9.37 -3.35
C LEU A 55 4.59 -8.52 -4.61
N VAL A 56 4.70 -7.22 -4.44
CA VAL A 56 4.86 -6.25 -5.53
C VAL A 56 6.22 -5.58 -5.39
N GLU A 57 6.73 -5.03 -6.48
CA GLU A 57 7.93 -4.22 -6.43
C GLU A 57 7.73 -3.00 -5.51
N PHE A 58 8.74 -2.69 -4.71
CA PHE A 58 8.73 -1.47 -3.91
C PHE A 58 8.96 -0.27 -4.83
N PRO A 59 8.08 0.74 -4.80
CA PRO A 59 8.27 1.91 -5.63
C PRO A 59 9.48 2.70 -5.13
N TYR A 60 10.20 3.28 -6.07
CA TYR A 60 11.26 4.23 -5.78
C TYR A 60 10.64 5.62 -5.55
N PRO A 61 10.72 6.22 -4.36
CA PRO A 61 10.05 7.47 -4.05
C PRO A 61 10.81 8.68 -4.64
N SER A 62 11.00 8.69 -5.96
CA SER A 62 11.62 9.76 -6.72
C SER A 62 10.56 10.55 -7.47
N GLY A 63 10.20 11.74 -6.99
CA GLY A 63 9.29 12.63 -7.67
C GLY A 63 7.92 12.75 -7.01
N VAL A 64 6.88 13.09 -7.80
CA VAL A 64 5.58 13.53 -7.29
C VAL A 64 4.63 12.41 -6.85
N GLY A 65 5.01 11.15 -6.94
CA GLY A 65 4.16 10.04 -6.49
C GLY A 65 4.12 8.86 -7.47
N LEU A 66 3.15 7.98 -7.24
CA LEU A 66 2.92 6.79 -8.05
C LEU A 66 2.50 7.16 -9.48
N HIS A 67 2.99 6.40 -10.44
CA HIS A 67 2.49 6.47 -11.82
C HIS A 67 1.54 5.30 -12.13
N VAL A 68 0.86 5.36 -13.27
CA VAL A 68 -0.13 4.36 -13.70
C VAL A 68 0.44 2.93 -13.71
N GLY A 69 1.73 2.74 -13.99
CA GLY A 69 2.40 1.44 -13.95
C GLY A 69 2.33 0.79 -12.56
N HIS A 70 2.61 1.56 -11.50
CA HIS A 70 2.49 1.08 -10.12
C HIS A 70 1.04 0.68 -9.80
N VAL A 71 0.09 1.58 -10.10
CA VAL A 71 -1.33 1.32 -9.82
C VAL A 71 -1.83 0.07 -10.53
N ARG A 72 -1.39 -0.18 -11.77
CA ARG A 72 -1.75 -1.37 -12.53
C ARG A 72 -1.28 -2.66 -11.87
N SER A 73 0.00 -2.75 -11.51
CA SER A 73 0.57 -3.95 -10.88
C SER A 73 -0.01 -4.19 -9.48
N TYR A 74 -0.17 -3.12 -8.70
CA TYR A 74 -0.71 -3.20 -7.35
C TYR A 74 -2.19 -3.61 -7.35
N THR A 75 -3.00 -3.07 -8.27
CA THR A 75 -4.40 -3.47 -8.42
C THR A 75 -4.52 -4.97 -8.76
N GLY A 76 -3.70 -5.47 -9.67
CA GLY A 76 -3.70 -6.89 -10.03
C GLY A 76 -3.41 -7.79 -8.84
N MET A 77 -2.40 -7.44 -8.04
CA MET A 77 -2.03 -8.19 -6.84
C MET A 77 -3.07 -8.02 -5.72
N ASP A 78 -3.65 -6.84 -5.55
CA ASP A 78 -4.68 -6.57 -4.55
C ASP A 78 -5.94 -7.41 -4.77
N ILE A 79 -6.35 -7.58 -6.03
CA ILE A 79 -7.47 -8.48 -6.39
C ILE A 79 -7.19 -9.91 -5.91
N ILE A 80 -5.98 -10.41 -6.15
CA ILE A 80 -5.58 -11.77 -5.73
C ILE A 80 -5.51 -11.85 -4.19
N ALA A 81 -4.93 -10.85 -3.53
CA ALA A 81 -4.81 -10.81 -2.08
C ALA A 81 -6.20 -10.83 -1.39
N ARG A 82 -7.15 -10.02 -1.89
CA ARG A 82 -8.53 -10.02 -1.40
C ARG A 82 -9.22 -11.36 -1.63
N LYS A 83 -9.04 -11.96 -2.81
CA LYS A 83 -9.56 -13.30 -3.11
C LYS A 83 -9.01 -14.33 -2.11
N ARG A 84 -7.71 -14.33 -1.84
CA ARG A 84 -7.10 -15.26 -0.88
C ARG A 84 -7.61 -15.07 0.55
N ARG A 85 -7.81 -13.83 0.98
CA ARG A 85 -8.46 -13.57 2.29
C ARG A 85 -9.89 -14.12 2.34
N ALA A 86 -10.68 -13.93 1.27
CA ALA A 86 -12.03 -14.47 1.16
C ALA A 86 -12.06 -16.02 1.14
N GLU A 87 -11.01 -16.67 0.66
CA GLU A 87 -10.80 -18.11 0.69
C GLU A 87 -10.28 -18.62 2.08
N GLY A 88 -10.11 -17.74 3.04
CA GLY A 88 -9.69 -18.09 4.40
C GLY A 88 -8.18 -18.20 4.62
N TYR A 89 -7.35 -17.73 3.68
CA TYR A 89 -5.91 -17.70 3.88
C TYR A 89 -5.50 -16.57 4.84
N GLU A 90 -4.40 -16.79 5.55
CA GLU A 90 -3.63 -15.72 6.18
C GLU A 90 -2.75 -15.08 5.12
N VAL A 91 -3.01 -13.80 4.81
CA VAL A 91 -2.40 -13.12 3.66
C VAL A 91 -1.39 -12.09 4.13
N LEU A 92 -0.11 -12.31 3.80
CA LEU A 92 0.93 -11.30 3.89
C LEU A 92 1.05 -10.57 2.55
N PHE A 93 0.63 -9.30 2.53
CA PHE A 93 0.75 -8.42 1.37
C PHE A 93 1.37 -7.09 1.83
N PRO A 94 2.71 -7.05 2.01
CA PRO A 94 3.41 -5.89 2.53
C PRO A 94 3.69 -4.87 1.43
N ILE A 95 4.10 -3.67 1.85
CA ILE A 95 4.65 -2.62 1.00
C ILE A 95 5.99 -2.16 1.57
N GLY A 96 6.81 -1.58 0.72
CA GLY A 96 8.05 -0.93 1.12
C GLY A 96 8.45 0.17 0.16
N TRP A 97 9.52 0.85 0.51
CA TRP A 97 10.07 1.97 -0.25
C TRP A 97 11.52 1.67 -0.61
N ASP A 98 11.81 1.61 -1.90
CA ASP A 98 13.19 1.51 -2.38
C ASP A 98 13.80 2.92 -2.34
N THR A 99 14.66 3.16 -1.35
CA THR A 99 15.09 4.51 -0.98
C THR A 99 16.57 4.78 -1.21
N PHE A 100 17.35 3.80 -1.64
CA PHE A 100 18.71 4.02 -2.12
C PHE A 100 18.73 4.32 -3.62
N GLY A 101 19.65 5.19 -4.05
CA GLY A 101 19.95 5.35 -5.47
C GLY A 101 20.32 6.76 -5.90
N LEU A 102 20.89 6.84 -7.11
CA LEU A 102 21.40 8.06 -7.74
C LEU A 102 20.39 9.23 -7.84
N PRO A 103 19.08 9.02 -8.09
CA PRO A 103 18.16 10.16 -8.14
C PRO A 103 18.08 10.97 -6.85
N ALA A 104 18.07 10.30 -5.69
CA ALA A 104 18.09 11.00 -4.40
C ALA A 104 19.44 11.72 -4.15
N GLU A 105 20.53 11.09 -4.50
CA GLU A 105 21.88 11.66 -4.37
C GLU A 105 22.07 12.87 -5.31
N ASN A 106 21.67 12.76 -6.57
CA ASN A 106 21.73 13.87 -7.53
C ASN A 106 20.85 15.05 -7.11
N TYR A 107 19.71 14.79 -6.52
CA TYR A 107 18.86 15.84 -5.97
C TYR A 107 19.53 16.53 -4.80
N ALA A 108 20.17 15.78 -3.91
CA ALA A 108 20.94 16.33 -2.79
C ALA A 108 22.09 17.22 -3.25
N ILE A 109 22.84 16.80 -4.28
CA ILE A 109 23.92 17.59 -4.87
C ILE A 109 23.40 18.93 -5.42
N LYS A 110 22.23 18.92 -6.08
CA LYS A 110 21.65 20.14 -6.68
C LYS A 110 21.07 21.10 -5.66
N THR A 111 20.51 20.60 -4.58
CA THR A 111 19.72 21.40 -3.63
C THR A 111 20.44 21.66 -2.32
N GLY A 112 21.48 20.91 -2.00
CA GLY A 112 22.13 20.91 -0.70
C GLY A 112 21.31 20.27 0.42
N ILE A 113 20.20 19.60 0.09
CA ILE A 113 19.33 18.93 1.05
C ILE A 113 19.75 17.47 1.18
N HIS A 114 19.97 17.01 2.42
CA HIS A 114 20.39 15.63 2.64
C HIS A 114 19.33 14.63 2.14
N PRO A 115 19.71 13.51 1.47
CA PRO A 115 18.79 12.56 0.87
C PRO A 115 17.73 12.02 1.83
N SER A 116 18.08 11.81 3.10
CA SER A 116 17.14 11.29 4.11
C SER A 116 15.92 12.20 4.35
N ILE A 117 16.09 13.52 4.20
CA ILE A 117 15.00 14.48 4.38
C ILE A 117 14.02 14.37 3.21
N THR A 118 14.54 14.51 2.00
CA THR A 118 13.73 14.45 0.77
C THR A 118 13.04 13.09 0.60
N THR A 119 13.78 12.01 0.91
CA THR A 119 13.23 10.65 0.84
C THR A 119 12.05 10.49 1.78
N LYS A 120 12.15 11.00 3.02
CA LYS A 120 11.04 10.92 3.98
C LYS A 120 9.79 11.64 3.48
N GLU A 121 9.95 12.87 2.97
CA GLU A 121 8.83 13.64 2.41
C GLU A 121 8.18 12.94 1.22
N ASN A 122 8.98 12.37 0.33
CA ASN A 122 8.51 11.61 -0.80
C ASN A 122 7.77 10.33 -0.36
N VAL A 123 8.31 9.59 0.61
CA VAL A 123 7.67 8.39 1.17
C VAL A 123 6.29 8.72 1.73
N ASP A 124 6.12 9.84 2.42
CA ASP A 124 4.81 10.25 2.96
C ASP A 124 3.79 10.49 1.84
N THR A 125 4.22 11.10 0.73
CA THR A 125 3.38 11.26 -0.45
C THR A 125 3.02 9.91 -1.09
N PHE A 126 4.01 9.03 -1.27
CA PHE A 126 3.82 7.70 -1.84
C PHE A 126 2.96 6.80 -0.96
N ARG A 127 3.02 6.95 0.37
CA ARG A 127 2.17 6.21 1.32
C ARG A 127 0.70 6.63 1.24
N ARG A 128 0.44 7.91 1.06
CA ARG A 128 -0.92 8.45 0.95
C ARG A 128 -1.66 7.90 -0.26
N GLN A 129 -1.02 7.85 -1.43
CA GLN A 129 -1.67 7.47 -2.69
C GLN A 129 -2.20 6.01 -2.73
N PRO A 130 -1.45 4.97 -2.31
CA PRO A 130 -1.99 3.61 -2.21
C PRO A 130 -3.13 3.48 -1.19
N LYS A 131 -3.12 4.28 -0.12
CA LYS A 131 -4.22 4.34 0.85
C LYS A 131 -5.47 4.93 0.19
N GLU A 132 -5.35 6.01 -0.57
CA GLU A 132 -6.44 6.59 -1.36
C GLU A 132 -6.99 5.64 -2.43
N CYS A 133 -6.14 4.79 -3.02
CA CYS A 133 -6.56 3.70 -3.91
C CYS A 133 -7.26 2.55 -3.17
N GLY A 134 -7.19 2.52 -1.84
CA GLY A 134 -7.81 1.50 -1.01
C GLY A 134 -7.17 0.12 -1.11
N PHE A 135 -5.88 0.01 -1.43
CA PHE A 135 -5.18 -1.28 -1.51
C PHE A 135 -5.13 -1.97 -0.15
N SER A 136 -5.33 -3.28 -0.15
CA SER A 136 -5.35 -4.12 1.05
C SER A 136 -3.95 -4.52 1.52
N LEU A 137 -3.07 -3.54 1.63
CA LEU A 137 -1.69 -3.69 2.07
C LEU A 137 -1.60 -3.84 3.59
N ASP A 138 -0.63 -4.62 4.05
CA ASP A 138 -0.28 -4.74 5.47
C ASP A 138 0.65 -3.59 5.88
N TRP A 139 0.08 -2.49 6.34
CA TRP A 139 0.79 -1.29 6.72
C TRP A 139 1.63 -1.45 7.99
N ASP A 140 1.32 -2.42 8.85
CA ASP A 140 2.12 -2.72 10.05
C ASP A 140 3.46 -3.37 9.68
N ARG A 141 3.61 -3.83 8.43
CA ARG A 141 4.83 -4.43 7.88
C ARG A 141 5.47 -3.60 6.76
N GLU A 142 5.22 -2.31 6.77
CA GLU A 142 5.89 -1.35 5.90
C GLU A 142 7.40 -1.33 6.19
N VAL A 143 8.22 -1.31 5.15
CA VAL A 143 9.68 -1.25 5.26
C VAL A 143 10.27 -0.15 4.39
N THR A 144 11.44 0.35 4.78
CA THR A 144 12.23 1.31 4.02
C THR A 144 13.62 0.74 3.82
N THR A 145 14.06 0.58 2.58
CA THR A 145 15.32 -0.14 2.28
C THR A 145 16.57 0.57 2.79
N SER A 146 16.50 1.89 3.03
CA SER A 146 17.58 2.69 3.64
C SER A 146 17.52 2.73 5.18
N ASP A 147 16.59 2.05 5.80
CA ASP A 147 16.57 1.89 7.25
C ASP A 147 17.71 0.95 7.67
N PRO A 148 18.56 1.31 8.67
CA PRO A 148 19.60 0.44 9.19
C PRO A 148 19.12 -0.94 9.61
N GLU A 149 17.94 -1.05 10.19
CA GLU A 149 17.33 -2.32 10.57
C GLU A 149 16.99 -3.21 9.35
N TYR A 150 16.78 -2.62 8.18
CA TYR A 150 16.56 -3.34 6.94
C TYR A 150 17.90 -3.69 6.25
N TYR A 151 18.77 -2.71 5.94
CA TYR A 151 19.95 -2.97 5.13
C TYR A 151 21.06 -3.73 5.86
N LYS A 152 21.04 -3.83 7.19
CA LYS A 152 21.96 -4.70 7.93
C LYS A 152 21.95 -6.15 7.42
N TRP A 153 20.78 -6.62 6.96
CA TRP A 153 20.67 -7.97 6.40
C TRP A 153 21.30 -8.09 5.02
N THR A 154 21.21 -7.07 4.19
CA THR A 154 21.94 -7.00 2.91
C THR A 154 23.45 -7.02 3.15
N GLN A 155 23.93 -6.27 4.13
CA GLN A 155 25.34 -6.27 4.52
C GLN A 155 25.78 -7.65 5.04
N TRP A 156 24.95 -8.29 5.87
CA TRP A 156 25.23 -9.63 6.35
C TRP A 156 25.32 -10.66 5.23
N ILE A 157 24.40 -10.61 4.26
CA ILE A 157 24.43 -11.50 3.08
C ILE A 157 25.71 -11.28 2.30
N PHE A 158 26.11 -10.02 2.05
CA PHE A 158 27.35 -9.70 1.37
C PHE A 158 28.57 -10.32 2.10
N LEU A 159 28.64 -10.17 3.41
CA LEU A 159 29.72 -10.75 4.21
C LEU A 159 29.75 -12.28 4.11
N GLN A 160 28.59 -12.96 4.10
CA GLN A 160 28.56 -14.42 3.90
C GLN A 160 29.09 -14.81 2.50
N MET A 161 28.75 -14.03 1.48
CA MET A 161 29.26 -14.24 0.10
C MET A 161 30.77 -13.99 0.04
N TYR A 162 31.26 -12.92 0.66
CA TYR A 162 32.68 -12.59 0.74
C TYR A 162 33.49 -13.72 1.41
N LEU A 163 33.03 -14.20 2.57
CA LEU A 163 33.67 -15.30 3.32
C LEU A 163 33.73 -16.61 2.51
N LYS A 164 32.82 -16.79 1.56
CA LYS A 164 32.81 -17.95 0.64
C LYS A 164 33.58 -17.72 -0.67
N GLY A 165 34.21 -16.57 -0.84
CA GLY A 165 34.92 -16.20 -2.08
C GLY A 165 34.01 -15.95 -3.28
N LEU A 166 32.71 -15.69 -3.04
CA LEU A 166 31.72 -15.38 -4.08
C LEU A 166 31.60 -13.89 -4.37
N ALA A 167 32.10 -13.06 -3.45
CA ALA A 167 32.18 -11.60 -3.62
C ALA A 167 33.59 -11.13 -3.22
N TYR A 168 34.04 -9.97 -3.80
CA TYR A 168 35.39 -9.38 -3.58
C TYR A 168 35.29 -7.85 -3.56
#